data_795f7620d7070442cadf0e20ee060295
#
_entry.id   795f7620d7070442cadf0e20ee060295
#
_cell.length_a   1.000
_cell.length_b   1.000
_cell.length_c   1.000
_cell.angle_alpha   90.00
_cell.angle_beta   90.00
_cell.angle_gamma   90.00
#
_symmetry.space_group_name_H-M   'P 1'
#
loop_
_entity.id
_entity.type
_entity.pdbx_description
1 polymer ?
#
loop_
_entity_poly.entity_id
_entity_poly.type
_entity_poly.pdbx_seq_one_letter_code
_entity_poly.pdbx_strand_id
1 'polypeptide(L)'
;MPPSRPPRPSTFRGGIDGVLLVAVLLVAVNLRAPLTALPPVVADVAADLHLTAAAAGLLTGIPVLCFAVATPAVAGLLGRSSLRTAIAVALALILAGTLLRSADVAALGAAGTFAGTVLLGLGITTANLAVPMIAQRDFPGHVATVTGLYTAAINVGTVATTALTAPLADAVGWRWALASWSVLAVVALVWWLRAVPREASRTGRTTTGRTSGPASGTTAAADGAGHAPADAGGSDEDASPAPGDLAAAAAEGVTGTDPAASRERHVLATPFTWWLCAMFALQSSSFYALTAWLPLILEDLAGIPRSASGGAASLFQGFAIVGGLAVPLAARRFSMRQSFVGIAVLWLTLPVGLLVAPDLWAVWASAAGVAQAANFVVIFTLVAQRFPTVRRGRQASATVQSVGYCLAAVAPTVAGALQTATGTWTTPVAVVLGALVVMTAIGLALTGPPRHRTG
;
A
#
# COMPACT_ATOMS: atom_id res chain seq x y z
N MET A 1 -21.02 54.81 -13.12
CA MET A 1 -20.68 53.48 -12.66
C MET A 1 -19.50 53.00 -13.46
N PRO A 2 -18.31 52.72 -12.89
CA PRO A 2 -17.21 52.15 -13.61
C PRO A 2 -17.48 50.64 -13.83
N PRO A 3 -17.05 50.04 -14.97
CA PRO A 3 -17.32 48.65 -15.27
C PRO A 3 -16.55 47.74 -14.31
N SER A 4 -17.26 46.75 -13.78
CA SER A 4 -16.70 45.69 -12.92
C SER A 4 -15.64 44.88 -13.70
N ARG A 5 -14.41 44.89 -13.17
CA ARG A 5 -13.32 44.06 -13.69
C ARG A 5 -13.71 42.58 -13.60
N PRO A 6 -13.55 41.83 -14.70
CA PRO A 6 -13.73 40.38 -14.65
C PRO A 6 -12.73 39.77 -13.65
N PRO A 7 -13.11 38.68 -12.95
CA PRO A 7 -12.21 38.00 -12.05
C PRO A 7 -11.01 37.50 -12.86
N ARG A 8 -9.81 37.82 -12.37
CA ARG A 8 -8.55 37.36 -12.96
C ARG A 8 -8.58 35.83 -12.96
N PRO A 9 -8.34 35.17 -14.09
CA PRO A 9 -8.11 33.73 -14.10
C PRO A 9 -6.87 33.48 -13.24
N SER A 10 -7.01 32.60 -12.24
CA SER A 10 -5.89 32.08 -11.48
C SER A 10 -4.92 31.43 -12.48
N THR A 11 -3.79 32.07 -12.71
CA THR A 11 -2.70 31.53 -13.50
C THR A 11 -2.20 30.28 -12.76
N PHE A 12 -2.69 29.10 -13.14
CA PHE A 12 -2.03 27.85 -12.86
C PHE A 12 -0.65 27.92 -13.49
N ARG A 13 0.35 28.29 -12.71
CA ARG A 13 1.74 28.07 -13.04
C ARG A 13 1.90 26.55 -13.05
N GLY A 14 2.25 25.97 -14.19
CA GLY A 14 2.44 24.54 -14.40
C GLY A 14 3.66 23.96 -13.68
N GLY A 15 3.77 24.19 -12.36
CA GLY A 15 4.80 23.65 -11.50
C GLY A 15 4.17 22.89 -10.31
N ILE A 16 4.88 21.87 -9.85
CA ILE A 16 4.52 21.11 -8.64
C ILE A 16 4.53 22.08 -7.44
N ASP A 17 3.43 22.13 -6.67
CA ASP A 17 3.41 22.84 -5.40
C ASP A 17 4.34 22.12 -4.40
N GLY A 18 5.53 22.71 -4.21
CA GLY A 18 6.56 22.12 -3.36
C GLY A 18 6.14 21.98 -1.90
N VAL A 19 5.30 22.88 -1.39
CA VAL A 19 4.83 22.86 0.02
C VAL A 19 3.89 21.69 0.23
N LEU A 20 2.95 21.48 -0.69
CA LEU A 20 2.02 20.36 -0.65
C LEU A 20 2.75 19.03 -0.91
N LEU A 21 3.72 19.02 -1.84
CA LEU A 21 4.54 17.83 -2.08
C LEU A 21 5.28 17.39 -0.81
N VAL A 22 5.97 18.31 -0.14
CA VAL A 22 6.64 18.01 1.15
C VAL A 22 5.64 17.48 2.18
N ALA A 23 4.43 18.07 2.26
CA ALA A 23 3.38 17.57 3.14
C ALA A 23 3.01 16.11 2.83
N VAL A 24 2.82 15.77 1.54
CA VAL A 24 2.52 14.40 1.09
C VAL A 24 3.67 13.44 1.40
N LEU A 25 4.93 13.85 1.20
CA LEU A 25 6.09 13.01 1.50
C LEU A 25 6.25 12.75 3.00
N LEU A 26 6.00 13.75 3.86
CA LEU A 26 6.01 13.58 5.32
C LEU A 26 4.89 12.63 5.78
N VAL A 27 3.71 12.71 5.19
CA VAL A 27 2.63 11.72 5.43
C VAL A 27 3.08 10.34 4.99
N ALA A 28 3.67 10.22 3.80
CA ALA A 28 4.09 8.95 3.22
C ALA A 28 5.11 8.18 4.08
N VAL A 29 6.08 8.87 4.68
CA VAL A 29 7.02 8.26 5.64
C VAL A 29 6.27 7.58 6.79
N ASN A 30 5.17 8.15 7.27
CA ASN A 30 4.37 7.61 8.37
C ASN A 30 3.48 6.41 7.97
N LEU A 31 3.34 6.09 6.67
CA LEU A 31 2.49 4.98 6.22
C LEU A 31 3.07 3.60 6.55
N ARG A 32 4.38 3.48 6.73
CA ARG A 32 5.02 2.21 7.06
C ARG A 32 5.98 2.29 8.24
N ALA A 33 6.62 3.42 8.50
CA ALA A 33 7.60 3.57 9.54
C ALA A 33 7.13 3.04 10.92
N PRO A 34 5.95 3.38 11.44
CA PRO A 34 5.51 2.87 12.75
C PRO A 34 5.22 1.36 12.76
N LEU A 35 4.90 0.77 11.61
CA LEU A 35 4.67 -0.66 11.46
C LEU A 35 6.01 -1.41 11.48
N THR A 36 7.00 -0.94 10.75
CA THR A 36 8.29 -1.60 10.57
C THR A 36 9.30 -1.31 11.69
N ALA A 37 8.96 -0.39 12.61
CA ALA A 37 9.71 -0.17 13.84
C ALA A 37 9.56 -1.31 14.86
N LEU A 38 8.45 -2.06 14.84
CA LEU A 38 8.18 -3.10 15.85
C LEU A 38 9.02 -4.38 15.65
N PRO A 39 9.18 -4.96 14.46
CA PRO A 39 9.92 -6.21 14.23
C PRO A 39 11.29 -6.29 14.89
N PRO A 40 12.17 -5.28 14.80
CA PRO A 40 13.50 -5.35 15.42
C PRO A 40 13.51 -5.46 16.94
N VAL A 41 12.42 -5.10 17.61
CA VAL A 41 12.27 -5.11 19.08
C VAL A 41 11.13 -6.01 19.56
N VAL A 42 10.57 -6.82 18.66
CA VAL A 42 9.40 -7.66 18.97
C VAL A 42 9.68 -8.67 20.09
N ALA A 43 10.93 -9.16 20.20
CA ALA A 43 11.34 -10.05 21.26
C ALA A 43 11.32 -9.36 22.64
N ASP A 44 11.76 -8.09 22.71
CA ASP A 44 11.74 -7.30 23.94
C ASP A 44 10.32 -7.03 24.40
N VAL A 45 9.47 -6.64 23.45
CA VAL A 45 8.04 -6.43 23.71
C VAL A 45 7.40 -7.70 24.22
N ALA A 46 7.72 -8.85 23.60
CA ALA A 46 7.19 -10.14 24.00
C ALA A 46 7.66 -10.55 25.39
N ALA A 47 8.93 -10.34 25.71
CA ALA A 47 9.50 -10.65 27.01
C ALA A 47 8.91 -9.77 28.12
N ASP A 48 8.84 -8.46 27.92
CA ASP A 48 8.36 -7.48 28.90
C ASP A 48 6.85 -7.61 29.17
N LEU A 49 6.06 -7.89 28.16
CA LEU A 49 4.62 -8.06 28.25
C LEU A 49 4.18 -9.54 28.43
N HIS A 50 5.12 -10.45 28.61
CA HIS A 50 4.87 -11.90 28.76
C HIS A 50 4.00 -12.49 27.63
N LEU A 51 4.25 -12.05 26.38
CA LEU A 51 3.52 -12.51 25.21
C LEU A 51 4.12 -13.80 24.65
N THR A 52 3.26 -14.68 24.17
CA THR A 52 3.70 -15.79 23.31
C THR A 52 4.18 -15.24 21.94
N ALA A 53 5.02 -15.99 21.21
CA ALA A 53 5.43 -15.59 19.87
C ALA A 53 4.22 -15.45 18.92
N ALA A 54 3.17 -16.24 19.11
CA ALA A 54 1.91 -16.07 18.37
C ALA A 54 1.24 -14.71 18.63
N ALA A 55 1.18 -14.27 19.90
CA ALA A 55 0.62 -12.97 20.28
C ALA A 55 1.48 -11.81 19.77
N ALA A 56 2.81 -11.94 19.81
CA ALA A 56 3.74 -10.98 19.23
C ALA A 56 3.60 -10.90 17.70
N GLY A 57 3.40 -12.04 17.03
CA GLY A 57 3.06 -12.12 15.62
C GLY A 57 1.71 -11.44 15.30
N LEU A 58 0.69 -11.62 16.14
CA LEU A 58 -0.59 -10.93 16.00
C LEU A 58 -0.40 -9.41 16.08
N LEU A 59 0.44 -8.93 17.01
CA LEU A 59 0.73 -7.52 17.17
C LEU A 59 1.31 -6.90 15.88
N THR A 60 2.15 -7.63 15.15
CA THR A 60 2.67 -7.19 13.84
C THR A 60 1.64 -7.34 12.71
N GLY A 61 0.69 -8.27 12.83
CA GLY A 61 -0.37 -8.54 11.84
C GLY A 61 -1.56 -7.57 11.91
N ILE A 62 -1.85 -6.98 13.08
CA ILE A 62 -3.01 -6.09 13.30
C ILE A 62 -3.11 -4.95 12.27
N PRO A 63 -2.05 -4.20 11.93
CA PRO A 63 -2.17 -3.13 10.94
C PRO A 63 -2.58 -3.64 9.55
N VAL A 64 -2.14 -4.85 9.18
CA VAL A 64 -2.51 -5.50 7.92
C VAL A 64 -3.98 -5.93 7.95
N LEU A 65 -4.46 -6.40 9.11
CA LEU A 65 -5.88 -6.70 9.31
C LEU A 65 -6.72 -5.43 9.21
N CYS A 66 -6.25 -4.30 9.74
CA CYS A 66 -6.91 -3.01 9.57
C CYS A 66 -7.03 -2.63 8.09
N PHE A 67 -6.00 -2.88 7.26
CA PHE A 67 -6.10 -2.65 5.81
C PHE A 67 -7.20 -3.49 5.17
N ALA A 68 -7.35 -4.75 5.58
CA ALA A 68 -8.35 -5.64 5.01
C ALA A 68 -9.79 -5.27 5.44
N VAL A 69 -10.00 -5.00 6.72
CA VAL A 69 -11.33 -4.86 7.33
C VAL A 69 -11.83 -3.42 7.33
N ALA A 70 -10.95 -2.45 7.62
CA ALA A 70 -11.36 -1.05 7.77
C ALA A 70 -11.46 -0.29 6.43
N THR A 71 -10.83 -0.77 5.36
CA THR A 71 -10.82 -0.09 4.05
C THR A 71 -12.22 0.29 3.54
N PRO A 72 -13.25 -0.58 3.55
CA PRO A 72 -14.59 -0.20 3.06
C PRO A 72 -15.23 0.91 3.90
N ALA A 73 -15.10 0.84 5.23
CA ALA A 73 -15.63 1.85 6.14
C ALA A 73 -14.92 3.20 5.97
N VAL A 74 -13.59 3.17 5.88
CA VAL A 74 -12.76 4.36 5.68
C VAL A 74 -13.05 5.00 4.31
N ALA A 75 -13.19 4.22 3.25
CA ALA A 75 -13.55 4.73 1.92
C ALA A 75 -14.92 5.45 1.94
N GLY A 76 -15.91 4.89 2.64
CA GLY A 76 -17.21 5.54 2.85
C GLY A 76 -17.11 6.86 3.62
N LEU A 77 -16.22 6.91 4.61
CA LEU A 77 -15.97 8.11 5.42
C LEU A 77 -15.24 9.20 4.62
N LEU A 78 -14.26 8.81 3.79
CA LEU A 78 -13.54 9.73 2.91
C LEU A 78 -14.46 10.40 1.90
N GLY A 79 -15.50 9.72 1.42
CA GLY A 79 -16.52 10.32 0.54
C GLY A 79 -17.35 11.41 1.20
N ARG A 80 -17.35 11.49 2.55
CA ARG A 80 -18.14 12.45 3.33
C ARG A 80 -17.29 13.52 4.01
N SER A 81 -15.98 13.35 4.09
CA SER A 81 -15.05 14.25 4.76
C SER A 81 -14.08 14.92 3.79
N SER A 82 -13.50 16.07 4.20
CA SER A 82 -12.43 16.65 3.41
C SER A 82 -11.15 15.83 3.52
N LEU A 83 -10.40 15.69 2.42
CA LEU A 83 -9.11 14.98 2.41
C LEU A 83 -8.12 15.57 3.41
N ARG A 84 -8.19 16.91 3.64
CA ARG A 84 -7.39 17.58 4.65
C ARG A 84 -7.68 17.05 6.06
N THR A 85 -8.95 16.96 6.42
CA THR A 85 -9.38 16.46 7.73
C THR A 85 -9.04 14.98 7.86
N ALA A 86 -9.25 14.19 6.81
CA ALA A 86 -8.93 12.76 6.80
C ALA A 86 -7.46 12.48 7.09
N ILE A 87 -6.52 13.20 6.44
CA ILE A 87 -5.09 13.08 6.72
C ILE A 87 -4.73 13.56 8.13
N ALA A 88 -5.31 14.68 8.59
CA ALA A 88 -5.06 15.16 9.94
C ALA A 88 -5.49 14.14 11.01
N VAL A 89 -6.68 13.53 10.84
CA VAL A 89 -7.18 12.45 11.71
C VAL A 89 -6.30 11.22 11.61
N ALA A 90 -5.89 10.84 10.41
CA ALA A 90 -4.99 9.70 10.19
C ALA A 90 -3.65 9.87 10.94
N LEU A 91 -3.01 11.04 10.80
CA LEU A 91 -1.77 11.36 11.52
C LEU A 91 -1.96 11.43 13.03
N ALA A 92 -3.08 11.97 13.51
CA ALA A 92 -3.43 11.99 14.93
C ALA A 92 -3.63 10.56 15.48
N LEU A 93 -4.28 9.67 14.72
CA LEU A 93 -4.43 8.25 15.09
C LEU A 93 -3.08 7.52 15.09
N ILE A 94 -2.21 7.78 14.11
CA ILE A 94 -0.85 7.22 14.07
C ILE A 94 -0.06 7.68 15.30
N LEU A 95 -0.10 8.98 15.61
CA LEU A 95 0.57 9.56 16.77
C LEU A 95 0.05 8.95 18.08
N ALA A 96 -1.26 9.01 18.30
CA ALA A 96 -1.89 8.47 19.51
C ALA A 96 -1.65 6.97 19.64
N GLY A 97 -1.76 6.22 18.55
CA GLY A 97 -1.51 4.79 18.52
C GLY A 97 -0.05 4.44 18.82
N THR A 98 0.92 5.21 18.27
CA THR A 98 2.36 5.01 18.56
C THR A 98 2.66 5.28 20.02
N LEU A 99 2.14 6.36 20.60
CA LEU A 99 2.35 6.70 22.00
C LEU A 99 1.66 5.69 22.92
N LEU A 100 0.41 5.32 22.66
CA LEU A 100 -0.32 4.33 23.48
C LEU A 100 0.34 2.95 23.43
N ARG A 101 0.81 2.52 22.25
CA ARG A 101 1.54 1.25 22.10
C ARG A 101 2.81 1.19 22.94
N SER A 102 3.47 2.33 23.11
CA SER A 102 4.77 2.45 23.81
C SER A 102 4.61 2.84 25.28
N ALA A 103 3.41 3.27 25.70
CA ALA A 103 3.16 3.73 27.05
C ALA A 103 3.22 2.58 28.06
N ASP A 104 3.85 2.86 29.21
CA ASP A 104 3.80 2.00 30.37
C ASP A 104 2.60 2.37 31.24
N VAL A 105 1.41 1.92 30.84
CA VAL A 105 0.19 2.15 31.61
C VAL A 105 -0.15 0.87 32.35
N ALA A 106 0.22 0.80 33.63
CA ALA A 106 0.05 -0.37 34.47
C ALA A 106 -1.40 -0.95 34.45
N ALA A 107 -2.40 -0.07 34.34
CA ALA A 107 -3.81 -0.48 34.27
C ALA A 107 -4.19 -1.18 32.94
N LEU A 108 -3.43 -0.95 31.85
CA LEU A 108 -3.73 -1.50 30.53
C LEU A 108 -2.83 -2.70 30.16
N GLY A 109 -1.62 -2.78 30.70
CA GLY A 109 -0.66 -3.84 30.38
C GLY A 109 -0.52 -4.06 28.86
N ALA A 110 -0.53 -5.32 28.44
CA ALA A 110 -0.48 -5.69 27.02
C ALA A 110 -1.66 -5.14 26.20
N ALA A 111 -2.84 -4.97 26.79
CA ALA A 111 -4.03 -4.46 26.08
C ALA A 111 -3.80 -3.04 25.54
N GLY A 112 -3.03 -2.20 26.23
CA GLY A 112 -2.64 -0.86 25.75
C GLY A 112 -1.82 -0.93 24.47
N THR A 113 -0.86 -1.86 24.42
CA THR A 113 0.00 -2.09 23.23
C THR A 113 -0.82 -2.58 22.04
N PHE A 114 -1.78 -3.50 22.24
CA PHE A 114 -2.68 -3.95 21.18
C PHE A 114 -3.62 -2.84 20.72
N ALA A 115 -4.26 -2.11 21.64
CA ALA A 115 -5.14 -1.00 21.30
C ALA A 115 -4.40 0.12 20.53
N GLY A 116 -3.21 0.48 20.98
CA GLY A 116 -2.35 1.43 20.27
C GLY A 116 -2.02 0.98 18.85
N THR A 117 -1.76 -0.33 18.66
CA THR A 117 -1.49 -0.89 17.33
C THR A 117 -2.72 -0.88 16.44
N VAL A 118 -3.93 -1.08 16.97
CA VAL A 118 -5.18 -0.92 16.21
C VAL A 118 -5.38 0.52 15.77
N LEU A 119 -5.23 1.50 16.69
CA LEU A 119 -5.36 2.92 16.36
C LEU A 119 -4.38 3.34 15.26
N LEU A 120 -3.13 2.94 15.39
CA LEU A 120 -2.09 3.14 14.39
C LEU A 120 -2.47 2.51 13.05
N GLY A 121 -2.95 1.27 13.04
CA GLY A 121 -3.39 0.57 11.84
C GLY A 121 -4.54 1.27 11.12
N LEU A 122 -5.53 1.79 11.86
CA LEU A 122 -6.64 2.58 11.30
C LEU A 122 -6.14 3.92 10.70
N GLY A 123 -5.21 4.59 11.38
CA GLY A 123 -4.57 5.81 10.87
C GLY A 123 -3.83 5.55 9.56
N ILE A 124 -3.02 4.50 9.51
CA ILE A 124 -2.27 4.12 8.29
C ILE A 124 -3.24 3.75 7.16
N THR A 125 -4.30 2.98 7.44
CA THR A 125 -5.32 2.63 6.45
C THR A 125 -5.95 3.88 5.83
N THR A 126 -6.32 4.85 6.68
CA THR A 126 -6.92 6.11 6.24
C THR A 126 -5.97 6.92 5.34
N ALA A 127 -4.71 7.04 5.73
CA ALA A 127 -3.72 7.79 4.97
C ALA A 127 -3.35 7.07 3.64
N ASN A 128 -3.26 5.73 3.64
CA ASN A 128 -3.02 4.94 2.42
C ASN A 128 -4.09 5.14 1.35
N LEU A 129 -5.35 5.35 1.75
CA LEU A 129 -6.44 5.65 0.83
C LEU A 129 -6.44 7.11 0.38
N ALA A 130 -6.13 8.05 1.29
CA ALA A 130 -6.23 9.48 1.03
C ALA A 130 -5.06 10.03 0.20
N VAL A 131 -3.82 9.54 0.39
CA VAL A 131 -2.62 10.06 -0.31
C VAL A 131 -2.71 9.93 -1.84
N PRO A 132 -3.08 8.78 -2.43
CA PRO A 132 -3.27 8.69 -3.88
C PRO A 132 -4.36 9.62 -4.42
N MET A 133 -5.46 9.81 -3.66
CA MET A 133 -6.53 10.75 -4.04
C MET A 133 -6.02 12.20 -4.08
N ILE A 134 -5.14 12.58 -3.15
CA ILE A 134 -4.48 13.90 -3.15
C ILE A 134 -3.56 14.03 -4.36
N ALA A 135 -2.76 12.99 -4.65
CA ALA A 135 -1.87 13.00 -5.81
C ALA A 135 -2.65 13.23 -7.12
N GLN A 136 -3.79 12.57 -7.29
CA GLN A 136 -4.63 12.73 -8.48
C GLN A 136 -5.34 14.09 -8.54
N ARG A 137 -5.85 14.59 -7.40
CA ARG A 137 -6.60 15.84 -7.33
C ARG A 137 -5.72 17.07 -7.46
N ASP A 138 -4.59 17.10 -6.73
CA ASP A 138 -3.80 18.31 -6.51
C ASP A 138 -2.55 18.38 -7.41
N PHE A 139 -2.17 17.28 -8.06
CA PHE A 139 -1.03 17.20 -8.99
C PHE A 139 -1.42 16.65 -10.37
N PRO A 140 -2.49 17.14 -11.03
CA PRO A 140 -2.87 16.68 -12.36
C PRO A 140 -1.71 16.94 -13.34
N GLY A 141 -1.31 15.94 -14.12
CA GLY A 141 -0.13 16.02 -15.00
C GLY A 141 1.20 15.61 -14.37
N HIS A 142 1.28 15.45 -13.04
CA HIS A 142 2.48 14.98 -12.34
C HIS A 142 2.20 13.77 -11.43
N VAL A 143 1.05 13.12 -11.60
CA VAL A 143 0.60 12.01 -10.73
C VAL A 143 1.65 10.91 -10.63
N ALA A 144 2.22 10.46 -11.75
CA ALA A 144 3.25 9.43 -11.77
C ALA A 144 4.50 9.82 -10.98
N THR A 145 4.97 11.07 -11.13
CA THR A 145 6.15 11.59 -10.41
C THR A 145 5.87 11.66 -8.90
N VAL A 146 4.72 12.21 -8.50
CA VAL A 146 4.35 12.32 -7.09
C VAL A 146 4.16 10.94 -6.47
N THR A 147 3.55 9.99 -7.20
CA THR A 147 3.40 8.60 -6.77
C THR A 147 4.76 7.93 -6.56
N GLY A 148 5.70 8.10 -7.49
CA GLY A 148 7.05 7.60 -7.34
C GLY A 148 7.76 8.18 -6.11
N LEU A 149 7.65 9.49 -5.90
CA LEU A 149 8.29 10.18 -4.76
C LEU A 149 7.70 9.74 -3.42
N TYR A 150 6.37 9.66 -3.27
CA TYR A 150 5.81 9.22 -2.00
C TYR A 150 6.08 7.73 -1.74
N THR A 151 6.13 6.89 -2.76
CA THR A 151 6.54 5.49 -2.61
C THR A 151 8.00 5.38 -2.15
N ALA A 152 8.90 6.20 -2.70
CA ALA A 152 10.27 6.29 -2.22
C ALA A 152 10.34 6.75 -0.75
N ALA A 153 9.53 7.76 -0.37
CA ALA A 153 9.46 8.24 1.01
C ALA A 153 8.95 7.16 1.98
N ILE A 154 7.97 6.35 1.60
CA ILE A 154 7.53 5.16 2.36
C ILE A 154 8.70 4.22 2.63
N ASN A 155 9.48 3.91 1.59
CA ASN A 155 10.61 2.98 1.71
C ASN A 155 11.75 3.57 2.57
N VAL A 156 12.04 4.86 2.44
CA VAL A 156 13.02 5.55 3.32
C VAL A 156 12.60 5.43 4.79
N GLY A 157 11.33 5.70 5.11
CA GLY A 157 10.79 5.52 6.46
C GLY A 157 10.92 4.08 6.95
N THR A 158 10.59 3.11 6.09
CA THR A 158 10.70 1.68 6.39
C THR A 158 12.13 1.27 6.71
N VAL A 159 13.09 1.62 5.86
CA VAL A 159 14.52 1.28 6.04
C VAL A 159 15.05 1.93 7.32
N ALA A 160 14.76 3.22 7.53
CA ALA A 160 15.23 3.95 8.70
C ALA A 160 14.73 3.32 10.01
N THR A 161 13.43 3.02 10.10
CA THR A 161 12.86 2.43 11.33
C THR A 161 13.32 1.00 11.54
N THR A 162 13.40 0.18 10.49
CA THR A 162 13.89 -1.20 10.63
C THR A 162 15.36 -1.25 11.06
N ALA A 163 16.20 -0.36 10.51
CA ALA A 163 17.61 -0.34 10.81
C ALA A 163 17.95 0.27 12.20
N LEU A 164 17.24 1.32 12.60
CA LEU A 164 17.63 2.13 13.75
C LEU A 164 16.88 1.77 15.04
N THR A 165 15.77 1.02 14.99
CA THR A 165 14.98 0.77 16.19
C THR A 165 15.70 -0.15 17.19
N ALA A 166 16.42 -1.20 16.74
CA ALA A 166 17.17 -2.05 17.65
C ALA A 166 18.30 -1.31 18.36
N PRO A 167 19.21 -0.56 17.68
CA PRO A 167 20.22 0.25 18.36
C PRO A 167 19.64 1.29 19.34
N LEU A 168 18.50 1.90 18.98
CA LEU A 168 17.81 2.82 19.89
C LEU A 168 17.25 2.08 21.11
N ALA A 169 16.71 0.88 20.93
CA ALA A 169 16.17 0.09 22.02
C ALA A 169 17.27 -0.38 22.99
N ASP A 170 18.46 -0.70 22.48
CA ASP A 170 19.62 -1.02 23.30
C ASP A 170 20.06 0.18 24.17
N ALA A 171 19.91 1.41 23.67
CA ALA A 171 20.31 2.62 24.38
C ALA A 171 19.26 3.13 25.39
N VAL A 172 17.96 3.08 25.05
CA VAL A 172 16.91 3.73 25.86
C VAL A 172 15.72 2.82 26.19
N GLY A 173 15.80 1.55 25.83
CA GLY A 173 14.70 0.58 25.97
C GLY A 173 13.70 0.65 24.82
N TRP A 174 13.01 -0.47 24.58
CA TRP A 174 12.09 -0.62 23.44
C TRP A 174 10.91 0.38 23.45
N ARG A 175 10.41 0.75 24.64
CA ARG A 175 9.29 1.70 24.77
C ARG A 175 9.66 3.07 24.21
N TRP A 176 10.80 3.61 24.63
CA TRP A 176 11.30 4.90 24.18
C TRP A 176 11.77 4.85 22.72
N ALA A 177 12.36 3.73 22.29
CA ALA A 177 12.73 3.54 20.88
C ALA A 177 11.50 3.59 19.97
N LEU A 178 10.40 2.91 20.33
CA LEU A 178 9.16 2.99 19.56
C LEU A 178 8.48 4.36 19.68
N ALA A 179 8.46 4.97 20.87
CA ALA A 179 7.88 6.29 21.09
C ALA A 179 8.62 7.39 20.32
N SER A 180 9.93 7.28 20.14
CA SER A 180 10.74 8.29 19.42
C SER A 180 10.25 8.48 17.96
N TRP A 181 9.75 7.44 17.33
CA TRP A 181 9.21 7.52 15.96
C TRP A 181 7.92 8.35 15.88
N SER A 182 7.28 8.66 17.00
CA SER A 182 6.14 9.59 17.05
C SER A 182 6.51 10.99 16.55
N VAL A 183 7.79 11.38 16.60
CA VAL A 183 8.28 12.64 16.08
C VAL A 183 7.96 12.81 14.59
N LEU A 184 8.01 11.72 13.81
CA LEU A 184 7.65 11.74 12.40
C LEU A 184 6.18 12.12 12.20
N ALA A 185 5.29 11.56 13.03
CA ALA A 185 3.86 11.87 12.99
C ALA A 185 3.58 13.30 13.45
N VAL A 186 4.28 13.78 14.49
CA VAL A 186 4.17 15.18 14.96
C VAL A 186 4.61 16.16 13.88
N VAL A 187 5.79 15.93 13.28
CA VAL A 187 6.30 16.81 12.21
C VAL A 187 5.35 16.80 11.00
N ALA A 188 4.89 15.63 10.58
CA ALA A 188 3.94 15.52 9.49
C ALA A 188 2.61 16.22 9.81
N LEU A 189 2.06 16.02 11.01
CA LEU A 189 0.79 16.64 11.43
C LEU A 189 0.90 18.17 11.51
N VAL A 190 1.94 18.67 12.14
CA VAL A 190 2.17 20.13 12.28
C VAL A 190 2.34 20.76 10.90
N TRP A 191 3.15 20.16 10.03
CA TRP A 191 3.34 20.65 8.67
C TRP A 191 2.03 20.61 7.87
N TRP A 192 1.29 19.48 7.95
CA TRP A 192 0.01 19.33 7.28
C TRP A 192 -1.01 20.38 7.67
N LEU A 193 -1.15 20.65 8.97
CA LEU A 193 -2.10 21.63 9.49
C LEU A 193 -1.75 23.08 9.11
N ARG A 194 -0.44 23.40 8.98
CA ARG A 194 0.05 24.73 8.63
C ARG A 194 0.09 24.97 7.12
N ALA A 195 0.55 23.96 6.36
CA ALA A 195 0.84 24.10 4.94
C ALA A 195 -0.39 23.89 4.04
N VAL A 196 -1.34 23.05 4.47
CA VAL A 196 -2.54 22.74 3.66
C VAL A 196 -3.71 23.63 4.11
N PRO A 197 -4.22 24.55 3.26
CA PRO A 197 -5.32 25.44 3.62
C PRO A 197 -6.60 24.68 3.98
N ARG A 198 -7.42 25.27 4.86
CA ARG A 198 -8.76 24.74 5.14
C ARG A 198 -9.60 24.88 3.87
N GLU A 199 -10.14 23.79 3.36
CA GLU A 199 -11.19 23.86 2.33
C GLU A 199 -12.36 24.61 2.96
N ALA A 200 -12.71 25.78 2.39
CA ALA A 200 -13.92 26.49 2.78
C ALA A 200 -15.09 25.54 2.53
N SER A 201 -15.84 25.18 3.57
CA SER A 201 -17.03 24.35 3.47
C SER A 201 -17.93 24.94 2.39
N ARG A 202 -17.99 24.30 1.22
CA ARG A 202 -19.03 24.57 0.22
C ARG A 202 -20.34 24.00 0.77
N THR A 203 -20.84 24.63 1.85
CA THR A 203 -22.25 24.52 2.18
C THR A 203 -22.98 25.17 1.02
N GLY A 204 -23.60 24.32 0.22
CA GLY A 204 -24.41 24.70 -0.93
C GLY A 204 -25.45 25.74 -0.54
N ARG A 205 -25.20 26.96 -0.94
CA ARG A 205 -26.26 27.94 -1.09
C ARG A 205 -26.83 27.69 -2.48
N THR A 206 -27.69 26.70 -2.61
CA THR A 206 -28.68 26.65 -3.66
C THR A 206 -29.60 27.87 -3.46
N THR A 207 -29.20 29.00 -4.00
CA THR A 207 -30.13 30.10 -4.27
C THR A 207 -31.10 29.58 -5.34
N THR A 208 -32.24 29.12 -4.88
CA THR A 208 -33.45 29.03 -5.69
C THR A 208 -33.81 30.43 -6.17
N GLY A 209 -33.17 30.82 -7.27
CA GLY A 209 -33.55 31.97 -8.05
C GLY A 209 -34.79 31.62 -8.89
N ARG A 210 -35.93 31.85 -8.28
CA ARG A 210 -37.22 31.85 -8.93
C ARG A 210 -37.30 33.09 -9.84
N THR A 211 -37.02 32.95 -11.11
CA THR A 211 -37.39 33.94 -12.11
C THR A 211 -38.47 33.35 -13.03
N SER A 212 -39.70 33.74 -12.73
CA SER A 212 -40.84 33.73 -13.60
C SER A 212 -40.70 34.83 -14.65
N GLY A 213 -40.96 34.49 -15.92
CA GLY A 213 -41.15 35.51 -16.96
C GLY A 213 -41.12 34.88 -18.36
N PRO A 214 -41.89 35.38 -19.32
CA PRO A 214 -42.77 34.53 -20.11
C PRO A 214 -42.28 34.25 -21.53
N ALA A 215 -43.03 33.33 -22.19
CA ALA A 215 -42.87 32.86 -23.54
C ALA A 215 -43.05 33.96 -24.61
N SER A 216 -42.30 33.84 -25.69
CA SER A 216 -42.72 34.11 -27.07
C SER A 216 -41.72 33.48 -28.02
N GLY A 217 -42.02 32.72 -28.78
CA GLY A 217 -42.30 32.20 -30.04
C GLY A 217 -41.53 32.85 -31.19
N THR A 218 -40.90 32.10 -32.04
CA THR A 218 -41.14 32.04 -33.47
C THR A 218 -40.13 31.13 -34.20
N THR A 219 -40.66 30.38 -35.09
CA THR A 219 -40.21 29.52 -36.17
C THR A 219 -39.16 30.08 -37.12
N ALA A 220 -38.30 29.16 -37.66
CA ALA A 220 -37.95 28.91 -39.09
C ALA A 220 -36.55 28.35 -39.17
N ALA A 221 -36.32 27.14 -39.57
CA ALA A 221 -36.22 26.55 -40.90
C ALA A 221 -34.88 26.80 -41.63
N ALA A 222 -34.30 25.69 -41.97
CA ALA A 222 -33.59 25.32 -43.21
C ALA A 222 -32.07 25.49 -43.36
N ASP A 223 -31.48 24.35 -43.69
CA ASP A 223 -30.49 24.04 -44.75
C ASP A 223 -29.03 24.46 -44.60
N GLY A 224 -28.22 23.45 -44.88
CA GLY A 224 -26.89 23.68 -45.43
C GLY A 224 -25.83 22.61 -45.10
N ALA A 225 -25.75 21.68 -45.99
CA ALA A 225 -24.71 20.64 -46.11
C ALA A 225 -23.28 21.15 -46.13
N GLY A 226 -22.32 20.28 -45.72
CA GLY A 226 -21.07 20.27 -46.45
C GLY A 226 -19.79 20.07 -45.67
N HIS A 227 -19.16 18.93 -45.92
CA HIS A 227 -17.74 18.66 -45.98
C HIS A 227 -16.93 18.42 -44.67
N ALA A 228 -16.55 17.16 -44.56
CA ALA A 228 -15.26 16.77 -43.98
C ALA A 228 -14.10 17.22 -44.88
N PRO A 229 -12.89 17.35 -44.37
CA PRO A 229 -11.96 16.24 -44.54
C PRO A 229 -11.11 15.91 -43.29
N ALA A 230 -10.53 14.73 -43.42
CA ALA A 230 -9.64 14.01 -42.58
C ALA A 230 -8.27 14.69 -42.32
N ASP A 231 -7.62 14.13 -41.35
CA ASP A 231 -6.18 13.95 -41.09
C ASP A 231 -5.62 14.72 -39.91
N ALA A 232 -5.19 13.96 -38.94
CA ALA A 232 -3.79 13.81 -38.56
C ALA A 232 -3.67 13.04 -37.22
N GLY A 233 -2.98 11.95 -37.28
CA GLY A 233 -2.63 11.06 -36.17
C GLY A 233 -1.81 11.77 -35.09
N GLY A 234 -2.15 11.42 -33.87
CA GLY A 234 -1.35 11.64 -32.69
C GLY A 234 -1.37 10.34 -31.92
N SER A 235 -0.27 9.63 -31.95
CA SER A 235 0.00 8.41 -31.18
C SER A 235 0.06 8.76 -29.70
N ASP A 236 -1.00 8.44 -28.96
CA ASP A 236 -0.94 8.40 -27.50
C ASP A 236 -0.18 7.15 -27.08
N GLU A 237 1.03 7.38 -26.57
CA GLU A 237 1.86 6.37 -25.92
C GLU A 237 1.12 5.75 -24.74
N ASP A 238 0.98 4.42 -24.78
CA ASP A 238 0.53 3.54 -23.70
C ASP A 238 1.35 3.76 -22.42
N ALA A 239 0.92 4.65 -21.57
CA ALA A 239 1.38 4.76 -20.18
C ALA A 239 0.68 3.72 -19.33
N SER A 240 1.33 2.60 -19.06
CA SER A 240 0.90 1.61 -18.07
C SER A 240 0.71 2.28 -16.69
N PRO A 241 -0.44 2.13 -16.02
CA PRO A 241 -0.70 2.81 -14.75
C PRO A 241 0.28 2.34 -13.67
N ALA A 242 0.80 3.29 -12.90
CA ALA A 242 1.70 3.01 -11.78
C ALA A 242 0.99 2.24 -10.64
N PRO A 243 1.71 1.45 -9.82
CA PRO A 243 1.12 0.65 -8.74
C PRO A 243 0.25 1.45 -7.75
N GLY A 244 0.48 2.76 -7.62
CA GLY A 244 -0.31 3.67 -6.80
C GLY A 244 -1.70 3.99 -7.40
N ASP A 245 -1.83 4.00 -8.71
CA ASP A 245 -3.09 4.31 -9.39
C ASP A 245 -4.12 3.19 -9.21
N LEU A 246 -3.64 1.96 -9.04
CA LEU A 246 -4.50 0.80 -8.80
C LEU A 246 -5.04 0.74 -7.36
N ALA A 247 -4.28 1.26 -6.39
CA ALA A 247 -4.74 1.40 -5.01
C ALA A 247 -5.79 2.53 -4.87
N ALA A 248 -5.60 3.63 -5.61
CA ALA A 248 -6.57 4.73 -5.67
C ALA A 248 -7.85 4.32 -6.41
N ALA A 249 -7.73 3.56 -7.49
CA ALA A 249 -8.87 3.02 -8.22
C ALA A 249 -9.75 2.07 -7.39
N ALA A 250 -9.21 1.45 -6.35
CA ALA A 250 -9.97 0.61 -5.42
C ALA A 250 -10.86 1.43 -4.45
N ALA A 251 -10.52 2.69 -4.19
CA ALA A 251 -11.22 3.53 -3.21
C ALA A 251 -12.50 4.23 -3.74
N GLU A 252 -12.66 4.41 -5.05
CA GLU A 252 -13.76 5.20 -5.64
C GLU A 252 -15.06 4.44 -5.95
N GLY A 253 -15.23 3.22 -5.56
CA GLY A 253 -16.19 2.28 -6.12
C GLY A 253 -17.47 1.96 -5.38
N VAL A 254 -18.23 2.90 -4.81
CA VAL A 254 -19.63 2.59 -4.39
C VAL A 254 -20.55 3.78 -4.62
N THR A 255 -21.03 3.99 -5.85
CA THR A 255 -22.38 4.53 -6.16
C THR A 255 -22.60 4.54 -7.67
N GLY A 256 -23.58 3.80 -8.15
CA GLY A 256 -24.03 3.82 -9.54
C GLY A 256 -24.57 2.47 -10.01
N THR A 257 -25.84 2.22 -9.76
CA THR A 257 -26.58 1.08 -10.35
C THR A 257 -26.94 1.42 -11.79
N ASP A 258 -26.24 0.79 -12.74
CA ASP A 258 -26.55 0.88 -14.18
C ASP A 258 -27.28 -0.41 -14.63
N PRO A 259 -28.49 -0.33 -15.24
CA PRO A 259 -29.31 -1.50 -15.57
C PRO A 259 -28.76 -2.43 -16.67
N ALA A 260 -27.74 -1.99 -17.42
CA ALA A 260 -27.09 -2.80 -18.45
C ALA A 260 -26.13 -3.88 -17.87
N ALA A 261 -25.96 -3.93 -16.55
CA ALA A 261 -25.00 -4.79 -15.85
C ALA A 261 -25.47 -6.26 -15.66
N SER A 262 -26.68 -6.61 -16.06
CA SER A 262 -27.30 -7.90 -15.70
C SER A 262 -26.88 -9.13 -16.55
N ARG A 263 -26.03 -8.98 -17.55
CA ARG A 263 -25.51 -10.11 -18.38
C ARG A 263 -24.00 -10.37 -18.27
N GLU A 264 -23.28 -9.59 -17.48
CA GLU A 264 -21.85 -9.76 -17.34
C GLU A 264 -21.53 -10.60 -16.09
N ARG A 265 -20.82 -11.73 -16.29
CA ARG A 265 -20.38 -12.57 -15.17
C ARG A 265 -19.66 -11.71 -14.13
N HIS A 266 -20.13 -11.75 -12.91
CA HIS A 266 -19.55 -11.02 -11.79
C HIS A 266 -18.07 -11.37 -11.67
N VAL A 267 -17.20 -10.40 -11.33
CA VAL A 267 -15.76 -10.62 -11.15
C VAL A 267 -15.49 -11.81 -10.22
N LEU A 268 -16.30 -11.97 -9.17
CA LEU A 268 -16.23 -13.09 -8.23
C LEU A 268 -16.60 -14.45 -8.84
N ALA A 269 -17.31 -14.50 -9.96
CA ALA A 269 -17.70 -15.75 -10.63
C ALA A 269 -16.58 -16.30 -11.53
N THR A 270 -15.47 -15.59 -11.70
CA THR A 270 -14.35 -16.05 -12.54
C THR A 270 -13.31 -16.79 -11.70
N PRO A 271 -13.00 -18.07 -12.02
CA PRO A 271 -11.94 -18.82 -11.32
C PRO A 271 -10.59 -18.09 -11.34
N PHE A 272 -10.33 -17.32 -12.38
CA PHE A 272 -9.11 -16.51 -12.52
C PHE A 272 -8.94 -15.52 -11.36
N THR A 273 -10.02 -14.88 -10.90
CA THR A 273 -9.98 -13.98 -9.74
C THR A 273 -9.51 -14.70 -8.49
N TRP A 274 -10.00 -15.90 -8.23
CA TRP A 274 -9.61 -16.68 -7.05
C TRP A 274 -8.16 -17.17 -7.10
N TRP A 275 -7.65 -17.51 -8.29
CA TRP A 275 -6.22 -17.80 -8.47
C TRP A 275 -5.35 -16.58 -8.21
N LEU A 276 -5.79 -15.39 -8.63
CA LEU A 276 -5.12 -14.13 -8.28
C LEU A 276 -5.20 -13.83 -6.78
N CYS A 277 -6.34 -14.08 -6.13
CA CYS A 277 -6.47 -13.95 -4.68
C CYS A 277 -5.49 -14.90 -3.96
N ALA A 278 -5.40 -16.15 -4.37
CA ALA A 278 -4.46 -17.12 -3.80
C ALA A 278 -3.00 -16.70 -4.02
N MET A 279 -2.65 -16.28 -5.23
CA MET A 279 -1.30 -15.78 -5.55
C MET A 279 -0.93 -14.57 -4.68
N PHE A 280 -1.82 -13.58 -4.56
CA PHE A 280 -1.60 -12.40 -3.76
C PHE A 280 -1.56 -12.71 -2.25
N ALA A 281 -2.42 -13.63 -1.78
CA ALA A 281 -2.43 -14.06 -0.39
C ALA A 281 -1.12 -14.74 0.00
N LEU A 282 -0.62 -15.67 -0.81
CA LEU A 282 0.66 -16.36 -0.56
C LEU A 282 1.84 -15.40 -0.61
N GLN A 283 1.85 -14.48 -1.60
CA GLN A 283 2.83 -13.41 -1.70
C GLN A 283 2.85 -12.53 -0.43
N SER A 284 1.68 -12.01 -0.06
CA SER A 284 1.56 -11.08 1.07
C SER A 284 1.82 -11.78 2.40
N SER A 285 1.34 -13.01 2.58
CA SER A 285 1.62 -13.82 3.77
C SER A 285 3.12 -14.05 3.96
N SER A 286 3.83 -14.44 2.91
CA SER A 286 5.28 -14.62 2.94
C SER A 286 6.01 -13.30 3.27
N PHE A 287 5.59 -12.21 2.64
CA PHE A 287 6.15 -10.88 2.88
C PHE A 287 5.96 -10.43 4.34
N TYR A 288 4.74 -10.51 4.88
CA TYR A 288 4.49 -10.02 6.24
C TYR A 288 5.07 -10.96 7.31
N ALA A 289 5.09 -12.28 7.10
CA ALA A 289 5.78 -13.20 7.98
C ALA A 289 7.28 -12.90 8.05
N LEU A 290 7.95 -12.76 6.90
CA LEU A 290 9.36 -12.39 6.86
C LEU A 290 9.61 -10.99 7.43
N THR A 291 8.82 -9.99 7.06
CA THR A 291 8.99 -8.63 7.59
C THR A 291 8.89 -8.60 9.12
N ALA A 292 7.99 -9.39 9.71
CA ALA A 292 7.79 -9.43 11.15
C ALA A 292 8.93 -10.14 11.91
N TRP A 293 9.50 -11.18 11.32
CA TRP A 293 10.40 -12.09 12.02
C TRP A 293 11.84 -12.12 11.48
N LEU A 294 12.10 -11.48 10.33
CA LEU A 294 13.43 -11.53 9.69
C LEU A 294 14.57 -11.11 10.62
N PRO A 295 14.46 -10.06 11.46
CA PRO A 295 15.53 -9.76 12.42
C PRO A 295 15.88 -10.97 13.30
N LEU A 296 14.88 -11.61 13.92
CA LEU A 296 15.07 -12.78 14.78
C LEU A 296 15.51 -14.03 14.01
N ILE A 297 15.02 -14.21 12.78
CA ILE A 297 15.48 -15.30 11.90
C ILE A 297 16.97 -15.14 11.58
N LEU A 298 17.44 -13.92 11.35
CA LEU A 298 18.85 -13.64 11.07
C LEU A 298 19.72 -13.80 12.33
N GLU A 299 19.20 -13.45 13.49
CA GLU A 299 19.88 -13.70 14.77
C GLU A 299 20.08 -15.21 15.00
N ASP A 300 19.03 -16.00 14.81
CA ASP A 300 19.03 -17.44 15.08
C ASP A 300 19.80 -18.25 14.03
N LEU A 301 19.53 -18.02 12.74
CA LEU A 301 20.09 -18.84 11.66
C LEU A 301 21.44 -18.34 11.13
N ALA A 302 21.67 -17.02 11.11
CA ALA A 302 22.88 -16.41 10.55
C ALA A 302 23.81 -15.84 11.61
N GLY A 303 23.48 -15.95 12.91
CA GLY A 303 24.31 -15.47 14.01
C GLY A 303 24.54 -13.97 14.04
N ILE A 304 23.64 -13.18 13.43
CA ILE A 304 23.77 -11.71 13.40
C ILE A 304 23.52 -11.16 14.80
N PRO A 305 24.39 -10.28 15.32
CA PRO A 305 24.15 -9.64 16.60
C PRO A 305 22.83 -8.87 16.60
N ARG A 306 22.10 -8.91 17.70
CA ARG A 306 20.79 -8.27 17.86
C ARG A 306 20.80 -6.79 17.45
N SER A 307 21.79 -6.02 17.88
CA SER A 307 21.95 -4.60 17.51
C SER A 307 22.08 -4.36 15.99
N ALA A 308 22.54 -5.37 15.24
CA ALA A 308 22.71 -5.30 13.79
C ALA A 308 21.56 -5.98 13.01
N SER A 309 20.73 -6.80 13.66
CA SER A 309 19.71 -7.62 12.98
C SER A 309 18.64 -6.80 12.26
N GLY A 310 18.20 -5.68 12.86
CA GLY A 310 17.31 -4.73 12.22
C GLY A 310 17.94 -4.08 10.97
N GLY A 311 19.22 -3.68 11.06
CA GLY A 311 19.99 -3.18 9.93
C GLY A 311 20.14 -4.22 8.82
N ALA A 312 20.44 -5.46 9.18
CA ALA A 312 20.51 -6.58 8.23
C ALA A 312 19.16 -6.82 7.54
N ALA A 313 18.07 -6.88 8.30
CA ALA A 313 16.71 -7.04 7.75
C ALA A 313 16.27 -5.87 6.88
N SER A 314 16.81 -4.66 7.09
CA SER A 314 16.48 -3.48 6.27
C SER A 314 16.91 -3.62 4.81
N LEU A 315 17.88 -4.48 4.47
CA LEU A 315 18.26 -4.77 3.09
C LEU A 315 17.08 -5.34 2.29
N PHE A 316 16.31 -6.24 2.90
CA PHE A 316 15.10 -6.78 2.28
C PHE A 316 14.08 -5.70 1.90
N GLN A 317 13.95 -4.65 2.71
CA GLN A 317 13.05 -3.53 2.44
C GLN A 317 13.67 -2.50 1.48
N GLY A 318 14.97 -2.23 1.61
CA GLY A 318 15.68 -1.25 0.78
C GLY A 318 15.73 -1.66 -0.69
N PHE A 319 16.03 -2.93 -0.98
CA PHE A 319 16.08 -3.45 -2.35
C PHE A 319 14.71 -3.56 -3.02
N ALA A 320 13.61 -3.41 -2.28
CA ALA A 320 12.26 -3.26 -2.86
C ALA A 320 12.17 -2.07 -3.83
N ILE A 321 12.92 -0.99 -3.58
CA ILE A 321 12.96 0.18 -4.47
C ILE A 321 13.49 -0.23 -5.84
N VAL A 322 14.57 -1.01 -5.87
CA VAL A 322 15.16 -1.53 -7.11
C VAL A 322 14.17 -2.41 -7.85
N GLY A 323 13.46 -3.28 -7.13
CA GLY A 323 12.45 -4.18 -7.69
C GLY A 323 11.30 -3.45 -8.38
N GLY A 324 10.76 -2.41 -7.71
CA GLY A 324 9.69 -1.60 -8.28
C GLY A 324 10.07 -0.90 -9.59
N LEU A 325 11.34 -0.45 -9.70
CA LEU A 325 11.87 0.22 -10.89
C LEU A 325 12.29 -0.77 -11.99
N ALA A 326 12.68 -1.99 -11.61
CA ALA A 326 13.17 -2.99 -12.56
C ALA A 326 12.05 -3.57 -13.44
N VAL A 327 10.82 -3.67 -12.97
CA VAL A 327 9.72 -4.31 -13.70
C VAL A 327 9.39 -3.61 -15.01
N PRO A 328 9.18 -2.28 -15.06
CA PRO A 328 8.94 -1.60 -16.33
C PRO A 328 10.09 -1.76 -17.33
N LEU A 329 11.33 -1.82 -16.84
CA LEU A 329 12.52 -2.04 -17.66
C LEU A 329 12.56 -3.47 -18.21
N ALA A 330 12.27 -4.46 -17.37
CA ALA A 330 12.19 -5.87 -17.74
C ALA A 330 11.08 -6.13 -18.77
N ALA A 331 9.93 -5.47 -18.62
CA ALA A 331 8.80 -5.60 -19.54
C ALA A 331 9.11 -5.16 -20.98
N ARG A 332 10.15 -4.34 -21.19
CA ARG A 332 10.62 -3.93 -22.53
C ARG A 332 11.40 -5.04 -23.26
N ARG A 333 11.96 -6.01 -22.55
CA ARG A 333 12.87 -7.02 -23.11
C ARG A 333 12.39 -8.46 -22.90
N PHE A 334 11.54 -8.68 -21.89
CA PHE A 334 11.11 -10.02 -21.48
C PHE A 334 9.59 -10.13 -21.54
N SER A 335 9.11 -11.33 -21.92
CA SER A 335 7.68 -11.64 -21.78
C SER A 335 7.25 -11.64 -20.32
N MET A 336 5.94 -11.46 -20.06
CA MET A 336 5.37 -11.54 -18.72
C MET A 336 5.77 -12.81 -17.96
N ARG A 337 5.77 -13.97 -18.67
CA ARG A 337 6.16 -15.24 -18.08
C ARG A 337 7.64 -15.30 -17.71
N GLN A 338 8.53 -14.80 -18.58
CA GLN A 338 9.97 -14.76 -18.29
C GLN A 338 10.27 -13.83 -17.10
N SER A 339 9.65 -12.65 -17.09
CA SER A 339 9.77 -11.72 -15.96
C SER A 339 9.29 -12.36 -14.65
N PHE A 340 8.14 -13.04 -14.68
CA PHE A 340 7.61 -13.73 -13.50
C PHE A 340 8.54 -14.85 -13.02
N VAL A 341 9.09 -15.69 -13.94
CA VAL A 341 10.05 -16.74 -13.58
C VAL A 341 11.28 -16.15 -12.88
N GLY A 342 11.88 -15.10 -13.44
CA GLY A 342 13.03 -14.43 -12.81
C GLY A 342 12.71 -13.90 -11.42
N ILE A 343 11.56 -13.26 -11.27
CA ILE A 343 11.07 -12.76 -9.97
C ILE A 343 10.85 -13.90 -8.97
N ALA A 344 10.22 -14.99 -9.40
CA ALA A 344 9.96 -16.14 -8.54
C ALA A 344 11.27 -16.81 -8.07
N VAL A 345 12.25 -16.97 -8.96
CA VAL A 345 13.58 -17.48 -8.59
C VAL A 345 14.23 -16.57 -7.55
N LEU A 346 14.26 -15.25 -7.78
CA LEU A 346 14.82 -14.30 -6.81
C LEU A 346 14.08 -14.33 -5.48
N TRP A 347 12.75 -14.51 -5.48
CA TRP A 347 11.96 -14.56 -4.26
C TRP A 347 12.25 -15.82 -3.41
N LEU A 348 12.47 -16.94 -4.07
CA LEU A 348 12.81 -18.21 -3.41
C LEU A 348 14.22 -18.19 -2.81
N THR A 349 15.12 -17.32 -3.24
CA THR A 349 16.51 -17.29 -2.75
C THR A 349 16.59 -17.07 -1.24
N LEU A 350 15.71 -16.23 -0.65
CA LEU A 350 15.80 -15.92 0.78
C LEU A 350 15.47 -17.15 1.65
N PRO A 351 14.31 -17.80 1.53
CA PRO A 351 14.04 -18.97 2.37
C PRO A 351 14.97 -20.15 2.06
N VAL A 352 15.31 -20.40 0.80
CA VAL A 352 16.27 -21.46 0.43
C VAL A 352 17.66 -21.13 0.96
N GLY A 353 18.12 -19.89 0.76
CA GLY A 353 19.45 -19.46 1.16
C GLY A 353 19.64 -19.49 2.68
N LEU A 354 18.63 -19.07 3.46
CA LEU A 354 18.68 -19.13 4.93
C LEU A 354 18.71 -20.58 5.44
N LEU A 355 18.12 -21.54 4.73
CA LEU A 355 18.13 -22.95 5.11
C LEU A 355 19.43 -23.67 4.74
N VAL A 356 20.10 -23.25 3.66
CA VAL A 356 21.25 -23.97 3.08
C VAL A 356 22.58 -23.27 3.34
N ALA A 357 22.60 -21.94 3.25
CA ALA A 357 23.81 -21.12 3.37
C ALA A 357 23.48 -19.79 4.08
N PRO A 358 23.16 -19.82 5.38
CA PRO A 358 22.74 -18.62 6.14
C PRO A 358 23.80 -17.51 6.16
N ASP A 359 25.07 -17.83 6.05
CA ASP A 359 26.18 -16.86 6.02
C ASP A 359 26.06 -15.83 4.87
N LEU A 360 25.40 -16.20 3.78
CA LEU A 360 25.17 -15.33 2.64
C LEU A 360 23.84 -14.55 2.72
N TRP A 361 23.30 -14.40 3.93
CA TRP A 361 22.00 -13.75 4.18
C TRP A 361 21.82 -12.41 3.47
N ALA A 362 22.86 -11.60 3.35
CA ALA A 362 22.80 -10.27 2.72
C ALA A 362 22.47 -10.39 1.23
N VAL A 363 23.01 -11.39 0.53
CA VAL A 363 22.70 -11.68 -0.87
C VAL A 363 21.24 -12.12 -1.01
N TRP A 364 20.83 -13.05 -0.14
CA TRP A 364 19.48 -13.61 -0.19
C TRP A 364 18.42 -12.54 0.16
N ALA A 365 18.66 -11.73 1.19
CA ALA A 365 17.76 -10.65 1.57
C ALA A 365 17.65 -9.58 0.49
N SER A 366 18.76 -9.21 -0.15
CA SER A 366 18.78 -8.24 -1.24
C SER A 366 18.03 -8.74 -2.48
N ALA A 367 18.30 -9.98 -2.91
CA ALA A 367 17.64 -10.60 -4.05
C ALA A 367 16.12 -10.73 -3.85
N ALA A 368 15.70 -11.23 -2.68
CA ALA A 368 14.29 -11.35 -2.33
C ALA A 368 13.62 -9.98 -2.17
N GLY A 369 14.37 -8.96 -1.69
CA GLY A 369 13.91 -7.58 -1.61
C GLY A 369 13.48 -7.02 -2.97
N VAL A 370 14.31 -7.23 -3.99
CA VAL A 370 13.95 -6.88 -5.39
C VAL A 370 12.70 -7.65 -5.82
N ALA A 371 12.66 -8.95 -5.56
CA ALA A 371 11.60 -9.81 -6.05
C ALA A 371 10.23 -9.50 -5.44
N GLN A 372 10.16 -9.20 -4.14
CA GLN A 372 8.89 -9.00 -3.43
C GLN A 372 8.11 -7.79 -3.99
N ALA A 373 8.79 -6.68 -4.29
CA ALA A 373 8.16 -5.53 -4.89
C ALA A 373 7.80 -5.76 -6.36
N ALA A 374 8.70 -6.42 -7.11
CA ALA A 374 8.46 -6.76 -8.51
C ALA A 374 7.26 -7.69 -8.68
N ASN A 375 7.10 -8.70 -7.81
CA ASN A 375 5.96 -9.62 -7.87
C ASN A 375 4.62 -8.94 -7.62
N PHE A 376 4.58 -7.95 -6.73
CA PHE A 376 3.41 -7.12 -6.52
C PHE A 376 2.95 -6.43 -7.82
N VAL A 377 3.91 -5.85 -8.56
CA VAL A 377 3.62 -5.22 -9.87
C VAL A 377 3.08 -6.24 -10.87
N VAL A 378 3.66 -7.45 -10.94
CA VAL A 378 3.18 -8.52 -11.85
C VAL A 378 1.73 -8.89 -11.55
N ILE A 379 1.36 -9.06 -10.29
CA ILE A 379 -0.02 -9.43 -9.91
C ILE A 379 -1.02 -8.38 -10.41
N PHE A 380 -0.74 -7.09 -10.20
CA PHE A 380 -1.64 -6.02 -10.64
C PHE A 380 -1.64 -5.82 -12.15
N THR A 381 -0.53 -6.10 -12.83
CA THR A 381 -0.49 -6.15 -14.30
C THR A 381 -1.40 -7.26 -14.85
N LEU A 382 -1.39 -8.44 -14.22
CA LEU A 382 -2.31 -9.54 -14.59
C LEU A 382 -3.79 -9.14 -14.36
N VAL A 383 -4.09 -8.41 -13.28
CA VAL A 383 -5.43 -7.87 -13.05
C VAL A 383 -5.83 -6.92 -14.18
N ALA A 384 -4.97 -5.96 -14.53
CA ALA A 384 -5.23 -4.97 -15.57
C ALA A 384 -5.43 -5.63 -16.95
N GLN A 385 -4.59 -6.60 -17.31
CA GLN A 385 -4.70 -7.33 -18.58
C GLN A 385 -5.98 -8.16 -18.68
N ARG A 386 -6.44 -8.75 -17.57
CA ARG A 386 -7.62 -9.63 -17.57
C ARG A 386 -8.94 -8.89 -17.46
N PHE A 387 -8.93 -7.71 -16.83
CA PHE A 387 -10.10 -6.89 -16.58
C PHE A 387 -9.91 -5.48 -17.19
N PRO A 388 -10.03 -5.34 -18.51
CA PRO A 388 -9.68 -4.10 -19.22
C PRO A 388 -10.62 -2.91 -18.93
N THR A 389 -11.82 -3.17 -18.39
CA THR A 389 -12.71 -2.07 -17.98
C THR A 389 -12.32 -1.55 -16.60
N VAL A 390 -12.21 -0.23 -16.44
CA VAL A 390 -11.82 0.44 -15.19
C VAL A 390 -12.63 -0.07 -14.00
N ARG A 391 -13.94 -0.23 -14.15
CA ARG A 391 -14.84 -0.72 -13.10
C ARG A 391 -14.48 -2.15 -12.67
N ARG A 392 -14.27 -3.07 -13.61
CA ARG A 392 -13.93 -4.46 -13.32
C ARG A 392 -12.52 -4.61 -12.76
N GLY A 393 -11.57 -3.88 -13.31
CA GLY A 393 -10.20 -3.83 -12.79
C GLY A 393 -10.16 -3.39 -11.33
N ARG A 394 -10.92 -2.34 -10.97
CA ARG A 394 -11.06 -1.90 -9.57
C ARG A 394 -11.69 -2.95 -8.68
N GLN A 395 -12.79 -3.57 -9.10
CA GLN A 395 -13.44 -4.64 -8.31
C GLN A 395 -12.51 -5.83 -8.10
N ALA A 396 -11.81 -6.28 -9.15
CA ALA A 396 -10.85 -7.37 -9.07
C ALA A 396 -9.69 -7.03 -8.13
N SER A 397 -9.09 -5.83 -8.27
CA SER A 397 -8.01 -5.36 -7.39
C SER A 397 -8.46 -5.28 -5.93
N ALA A 398 -9.64 -4.72 -5.67
CA ALA A 398 -10.18 -4.63 -4.32
C ALA A 398 -10.41 -6.03 -3.71
N THR A 399 -11.00 -6.95 -4.47
CA THR A 399 -11.22 -8.34 -4.01
C THR A 399 -9.91 -9.06 -3.71
N VAL A 400 -8.94 -8.99 -4.64
CA VAL A 400 -7.63 -9.63 -4.50
C VAL A 400 -6.90 -9.10 -3.26
N GLN A 401 -6.90 -7.78 -3.06
CA GLN A 401 -6.27 -7.17 -1.90
C GLN A 401 -6.98 -7.50 -0.58
N SER A 402 -8.31 -7.39 -0.54
CA SER A 402 -9.07 -7.67 0.70
C SER A 402 -8.87 -9.11 1.16
N VAL A 403 -9.08 -10.07 0.27
CA VAL A 403 -8.88 -11.50 0.58
C VAL A 403 -7.42 -11.77 0.96
N GLY A 404 -6.49 -11.23 0.18
CA GLY A 404 -5.07 -11.46 0.40
C GLY A 404 -4.55 -10.86 1.71
N TYR A 405 -4.94 -9.65 2.05
CA TYR A 405 -4.53 -9.02 3.31
C TYR A 405 -5.18 -9.65 4.55
N CYS A 406 -6.43 -10.17 4.45
CA CYS A 406 -7.02 -10.96 5.53
C CYS A 406 -6.16 -12.19 5.88
N LEU A 407 -5.71 -12.92 4.87
CA LEU A 407 -4.85 -14.09 5.07
C LEU A 407 -3.42 -13.68 5.50
N ALA A 408 -2.88 -12.63 4.91
CA ALA A 408 -1.56 -12.13 5.24
C ALA A 408 -1.43 -11.62 6.69
N ALA A 409 -2.51 -11.07 7.26
CA ALA A 409 -2.53 -10.58 8.63
C ALA A 409 -2.31 -11.70 9.67
N VAL A 410 -2.68 -12.93 9.33
CA VAL A 410 -2.52 -14.10 10.21
C VAL A 410 -1.12 -14.72 10.10
N ALA A 411 -0.40 -14.47 9.01
CA ALA A 411 0.87 -15.13 8.71
C ALA A 411 1.96 -14.90 9.79
N PRO A 412 2.17 -13.69 10.35
CA PRO A 412 3.13 -13.50 11.42
C PRO A 412 2.77 -14.30 12.69
N THR A 413 1.48 -14.39 13.02
CA THR A 413 0.96 -15.18 14.16
C THR A 413 1.26 -16.67 13.98
N VAL A 414 0.99 -17.20 12.78
CA VAL A 414 1.26 -18.59 12.44
C VAL A 414 2.76 -18.89 12.50
N ALA A 415 3.60 -18.01 11.94
CA ALA A 415 5.05 -18.17 11.99
C ALA A 415 5.58 -18.18 13.44
N GLY A 416 5.10 -17.28 14.31
CA GLY A 416 5.44 -17.26 15.72
C GLY A 416 4.96 -18.52 16.47
N ALA A 417 3.74 -19.00 16.20
CA ALA A 417 3.23 -20.23 16.79
C ALA A 417 4.04 -21.46 16.37
N LEU A 418 4.43 -21.54 15.10
CA LEU A 418 5.30 -22.62 14.61
C LEU A 418 6.67 -22.60 15.27
N GLN A 419 7.28 -21.42 15.43
CA GLN A 419 8.53 -21.25 16.14
C GLN A 419 8.42 -21.74 17.60
N THR A 420 7.36 -21.34 18.31
CA THR A 420 7.10 -21.80 19.68
C THR A 420 6.93 -23.31 19.77
N ALA A 421 6.22 -23.92 18.82
CA ALA A 421 5.95 -25.34 18.80
C ALA A 421 7.18 -26.20 18.45
N THR A 422 8.09 -25.66 17.62
CA THR A 422 9.25 -26.42 17.10
C THR A 422 10.57 -26.00 17.75
N GLY A 423 10.61 -24.87 18.45
CA GLY A 423 11.81 -24.32 19.07
C GLY A 423 12.84 -23.73 18.09
N THR A 424 12.53 -23.70 16.77
CA THR A 424 13.46 -23.23 15.73
C THR A 424 12.76 -22.33 14.70
N TRP A 425 13.53 -21.44 14.07
CA TRP A 425 13.04 -20.64 12.94
C TRP A 425 13.09 -21.38 11.59
N THR A 426 13.75 -22.53 11.55
CA THR A 426 13.83 -23.37 10.34
C THR A 426 12.44 -23.77 9.82
N THR A 427 11.53 -24.15 10.73
CA THR A 427 10.15 -24.57 10.37
C THR A 427 9.32 -23.44 9.78
N PRO A 428 9.21 -22.25 10.38
CA PRO A 428 8.54 -21.10 9.78
C PRO A 428 9.11 -20.73 8.40
N VAL A 429 10.44 -20.74 8.25
CA VAL A 429 11.10 -20.46 6.95
C VAL A 429 10.76 -21.52 5.91
N ALA A 430 10.71 -22.80 6.27
CA ALA A 430 10.29 -23.87 5.38
C ALA A 430 8.82 -23.73 4.94
N VAL A 431 7.93 -23.30 5.84
CA VAL A 431 6.53 -23.03 5.50
C VAL A 431 6.41 -21.85 4.53
N VAL A 432 7.18 -20.78 4.72
CA VAL A 432 7.26 -19.66 3.78
C VAL A 432 7.78 -20.15 2.42
N LEU A 433 8.80 -21.01 2.39
CA LEU A 433 9.29 -21.63 1.16
C LEU A 433 8.18 -22.40 0.43
N GLY A 434 7.44 -23.24 1.15
CA GLY A 434 6.31 -23.98 0.60
C GLY A 434 5.24 -23.05 0.00
N ALA A 435 4.89 -21.98 0.72
CA ALA A 435 3.94 -20.98 0.24
C ALA A 435 4.42 -20.30 -1.05
N LEU A 436 5.70 -19.95 -1.15
CA LEU A 436 6.28 -19.35 -2.35
C LEU A 436 6.38 -20.32 -3.53
N VAL A 437 6.63 -21.61 -3.28
CA VAL A 437 6.59 -22.65 -4.31
C VAL A 437 5.18 -22.79 -4.89
N VAL A 438 4.16 -22.84 -4.03
CA VAL A 438 2.74 -22.89 -4.46
C VAL A 438 2.38 -21.62 -5.23
N MET A 439 2.76 -20.44 -4.72
CA MET A 439 2.57 -19.15 -5.40
C MET A 439 3.21 -19.16 -6.80
N THR A 440 4.43 -19.70 -6.91
CA THR A 440 5.16 -19.79 -8.18
C THR A 440 4.42 -20.71 -9.16
N ALA A 441 3.92 -21.85 -8.71
CA ALA A 441 3.14 -22.77 -9.55
C ALA A 441 1.85 -22.09 -10.08
N ILE A 442 1.13 -21.37 -9.22
CA ILE A 442 -0.05 -20.58 -9.60
C ILE A 442 0.33 -19.51 -10.63
N GLY A 443 1.36 -18.73 -10.37
CA GLY A 443 1.79 -17.66 -11.27
C GLY A 443 2.25 -18.18 -12.64
N LEU A 444 2.93 -19.31 -12.71
CA LEU A 444 3.29 -19.98 -13.97
C LEU A 444 2.04 -20.42 -14.75
N ALA A 445 1.00 -20.88 -14.06
CA ALA A 445 -0.26 -21.24 -14.69
C ALA A 445 -1.01 -20.01 -15.24
N LEU A 446 -0.95 -18.87 -14.51
CA LEU A 446 -1.63 -17.62 -14.90
C LEU A 446 -0.89 -16.86 -16.00
N THR A 447 0.43 -16.97 -16.08
CA THR A 447 1.28 -16.32 -17.10
C THR A 447 1.54 -17.21 -18.31
N GLY A 448 1.04 -18.45 -18.32
CA GLY A 448 1.15 -19.40 -19.43
C GLY A 448 0.35 -18.96 -20.67
N PRO A 449 0.70 -19.48 -21.86
CA PRO A 449 -0.10 -19.22 -23.07
C PRO A 449 -1.54 -19.70 -22.85
N PRO A 450 -2.54 -19.01 -23.46
CA PRO A 450 -3.92 -19.44 -23.35
C PRO A 450 -4.03 -20.88 -23.86
N ARG A 451 -4.49 -21.79 -23.02
CA ARG A 451 -4.79 -23.16 -23.44
C ARG A 451 -5.96 -23.06 -24.41
N HIS A 452 -5.71 -23.23 -25.70
CA HIS A 452 -6.77 -23.51 -26.65
C HIS A 452 -7.53 -24.75 -26.12
N ARG A 453 -8.73 -24.57 -25.64
CA ARG A 453 -9.67 -25.67 -25.47
C ARG A 453 -10.01 -26.14 -26.86
N THR A 454 -9.30 -27.16 -27.33
CA THR A 454 -9.83 -28.06 -28.36
C THR A 454 -11.00 -28.77 -27.69
N GLY A 455 -12.19 -28.28 -27.98
CA GLY A 455 -13.43 -28.88 -27.56
C GLY A 455 -14.15 -29.43 -28.74
#